data_df94c96eeae091566851aa62e7ad90c8
#
_entry.id   df94c96eeae091566851aa62e7ad90c8
#
_cell.length_a   1.000
_cell.length_b   1.000
_cell.length_c   1.000
_cell.angle_alpha   90.00
_cell.angle_beta   90.00
_cell.angle_gamma   90.00
#
_symmetry.space_group_name_H-M   'P 1'
#
loop_
_entity.id
_entity.type
_entity.pdbx_description
1 polymer ?
#
loop_
_entity_poly.entity_id
_entity_poly.type
_entity_poly.pdbx_seq_one_letter_code
_entity_poly.pdbx_strand_id
1 'polypeptide(L)'
;MPLIRKPASPPETPAPDDRNIAEMLIEGSDDERWTAARRTTLLPEALPLLTTALSKERIARVREAIFTALAKMGSSESAAVIIPYLRSDDAAQRTAALDALRAMPGAAAVHLPGLLKDADADVRLLACEIARVLPADDASRLLEELIERELNPNVCAAAIEVLAETGTAASLKVLGQCATRFPEEPFLAFAIKTARDRIGSR
;
A
#
# COMPACT_ATOMS: atom_id res chain seq x y z
N MET A 1 -21.88 -17.77 -58.37
CA MET A 1 -21.52 -17.76 -56.94
C MET A 1 -21.45 -16.33 -56.47
N PRO A 2 -22.26 -15.85 -55.50
CA PRO A 2 -22.16 -14.49 -54.98
C PRO A 2 -20.96 -14.39 -54.01
N LEU A 3 -20.10 -13.41 -54.22
CA LEU A 3 -18.97 -13.06 -53.35
C LEU A 3 -19.53 -12.49 -52.06
N ILE A 4 -19.31 -13.19 -50.95
CA ILE A 4 -19.62 -12.71 -49.60
C ILE A 4 -18.62 -11.54 -49.29
N ARG A 5 -19.12 -10.28 -49.28
CA ARG A 5 -18.35 -9.12 -48.78
C ARG A 5 -18.13 -9.33 -47.29
N LYS A 6 -16.85 -9.38 -46.90
CA LYS A 6 -16.44 -9.31 -45.47
C LYS A 6 -17.05 -8.03 -44.87
N PRO A 7 -17.72 -8.09 -43.69
CA PRO A 7 -18.21 -6.90 -43.06
C PRO A 7 -17.02 -5.96 -42.76
N ALA A 8 -17.21 -4.67 -43.01
CA ALA A 8 -16.22 -3.65 -42.68
C ALA A 8 -15.95 -3.70 -41.18
N SER A 9 -14.67 -3.71 -40.80
CA SER A 9 -14.28 -3.56 -39.40
C SER A 9 -14.91 -2.28 -38.83
N PRO A 10 -15.44 -2.31 -37.58
CA PRO A 10 -15.93 -1.09 -36.95
C PRO A 10 -14.82 -0.04 -36.95
N PRO A 11 -15.15 1.26 -37.10
CA PRO A 11 -14.14 2.32 -37.09
C PRO A 11 -13.33 2.21 -35.79
N GLU A 12 -12.02 2.06 -35.92
CA GLU A 12 -11.10 2.16 -34.77
C GLU A 12 -11.29 3.55 -34.17
N THR A 13 -11.78 3.61 -32.94
CA THR A 13 -11.80 4.85 -32.18
C THR A 13 -10.35 5.32 -32.07
N PRO A 14 -9.98 6.50 -32.58
CA PRO A 14 -8.60 6.97 -32.51
C PRO A 14 -8.14 6.95 -31.05
N ALA A 15 -6.95 6.43 -30.81
CA ALA A 15 -6.34 6.52 -29.49
C ALA A 15 -6.31 7.99 -29.08
N PRO A 16 -6.81 8.37 -27.89
CA PRO A 16 -6.79 9.76 -27.46
C PRO A 16 -5.34 10.25 -27.46
N ASP A 17 -5.13 11.43 -27.99
CA ASP A 17 -3.87 12.17 -27.94
C ASP A 17 -3.49 12.38 -26.46
N ASP A 18 -2.19 12.43 -26.14
CA ASP A 18 -1.67 12.61 -24.77
C ASP A 18 -2.23 13.87 -24.09
N ARG A 19 -2.45 14.94 -24.84
CA ARG A 19 -3.13 16.17 -24.39
C ARG A 19 -4.57 15.91 -23.92
N ASN A 20 -5.26 15.02 -24.62
CA ASN A 20 -6.62 14.66 -24.28
C ASN A 20 -6.66 13.83 -22.97
N ILE A 21 -5.68 12.95 -22.71
CA ILE A 21 -5.62 12.16 -21.47
C ILE A 21 -5.46 13.06 -20.24
N ALA A 22 -4.58 14.08 -20.31
CA ALA A 22 -4.38 15.02 -19.19
C ALA A 22 -5.63 15.85 -18.88
N GLU A 23 -6.31 16.36 -19.94
CA GLU A 23 -7.56 17.11 -19.81
C GLU A 23 -8.69 16.23 -19.26
N MET A 24 -8.86 15.02 -19.81
CA MET A 24 -9.84 14.04 -19.32
C MET A 24 -9.62 13.68 -17.86
N LEU A 25 -8.38 13.59 -17.40
CA LEU A 25 -8.05 13.24 -16.01
C LEU A 25 -8.50 14.34 -15.02
N ILE A 26 -8.45 15.59 -15.41
CA ILE A 26 -8.72 16.74 -14.53
C ILE A 26 -10.16 17.24 -14.66
N GLU A 27 -10.69 17.31 -15.89
CA GLU A 27 -11.94 18.01 -16.22
C GLU A 27 -13.04 17.09 -16.77
N GLY A 28 -12.71 15.82 -17.06
CA GLY A 28 -13.64 14.86 -17.62
C GLY A 28 -14.75 14.42 -16.66
N SER A 29 -15.75 13.72 -17.19
CA SER A 29 -16.73 12.98 -16.41
C SER A 29 -16.06 11.91 -15.57
N ASP A 30 -16.78 11.32 -14.59
CA ASP A 30 -16.24 10.25 -13.73
C ASP A 30 -15.67 9.08 -14.53
N ASP A 31 -16.31 8.70 -15.64
CA ASP A 31 -15.87 7.60 -16.51
C ASP A 31 -14.62 7.98 -17.32
N GLU A 32 -14.56 9.22 -17.80
CA GLU A 32 -13.40 9.74 -18.49
C GLU A 32 -12.20 9.86 -17.56
N ARG A 33 -12.37 10.41 -16.33
CA ARG A 33 -11.31 10.49 -15.33
C ARG A 33 -10.80 9.11 -14.94
N TRP A 34 -11.70 8.15 -14.73
CA TRP A 34 -11.33 6.76 -14.44
C TRP A 34 -10.51 6.15 -15.58
N THR A 35 -10.94 6.35 -16.83
CA THR A 35 -10.25 5.84 -18.02
C THR A 35 -8.87 6.51 -18.18
N ALA A 36 -8.83 7.83 -18.02
CA ALA A 36 -7.61 8.62 -18.13
C ALA A 36 -6.59 8.23 -17.06
N ALA A 37 -7.00 8.05 -15.79
CA ALA A 37 -6.10 7.63 -14.69
C ALA A 37 -5.33 6.35 -15.04
N ARG A 38 -5.98 5.38 -15.67
CA ARG A 38 -5.37 4.11 -16.06
C ARG A 38 -4.38 4.22 -17.22
N ARG A 39 -4.46 5.28 -18.00
CA ARG A 39 -3.62 5.54 -19.19
C ARG A 39 -2.53 6.56 -18.93
N THR A 40 -2.65 7.37 -17.90
CA THR A 40 -1.72 8.46 -17.56
C THR A 40 -0.29 7.95 -17.32
N THR A 41 -0.12 6.71 -16.86
CA THR A 41 1.22 6.11 -16.63
C THR A 41 2.10 6.06 -17.88
N LEU A 42 1.52 6.23 -19.06
CA LEU A 42 2.24 6.25 -20.33
C LEU A 42 2.81 7.65 -20.66
N LEU A 43 2.41 8.68 -19.91
CA LEU A 43 2.82 10.06 -20.16
C LEU A 43 4.13 10.40 -19.45
N PRO A 44 4.99 11.24 -20.03
CA PRO A 44 6.21 11.72 -19.39
C PRO A 44 5.96 12.42 -18.04
N GLU A 45 4.82 13.14 -17.94
CA GLU A 45 4.44 13.90 -16.74
C GLU A 45 3.37 13.19 -15.89
N ALA A 46 3.36 11.86 -15.91
CA ALA A 46 2.34 11.07 -15.22
C ALA A 46 2.23 11.39 -13.72
N LEU A 47 3.35 11.49 -13.01
CA LEU A 47 3.36 11.70 -11.57
C LEU A 47 2.73 13.04 -11.14
N PRO A 48 3.11 14.21 -11.65
CA PRO A 48 2.47 15.47 -11.29
C PRO A 48 0.99 15.52 -11.68
N LEU A 49 0.61 14.93 -12.82
CA LEU A 49 -0.79 14.86 -13.25
C LEU A 49 -1.63 14.01 -12.28
N LEU A 50 -1.17 12.79 -11.93
CA LEU A 50 -1.85 11.90 -10.98
C LEU A 50 -1.92 12.53 -9.58
N THR A 51 -0.85 13.21 -9.14
CA THR A 51 -0.82 13.92 -7.86
C THR A 51 -1.87 15.01 -7.80
N THR A 52 -1.97 15.83 -8.87
CA THR A 52 -2.94 16.90 -8.96
C THR A 52 -4.38 16.35 -9.00
N ALA A 53 -4.62 15.31 -9.79
CA ALA A 53 -5.93 14.67 -9.88
C ALA A 53 -6.35 14.08 -8.53
N LEU A 54 -5.45 13.33 -7.87
CA LEU A 54 -5.72 12.69 -6.59
C LEU A 54 -6.12 13.68 -5.50
N SER A 55 -5.47 14.84 -5.45
CA SER A 55 -5.76 15.88 -4.44
C SER A 55 -7.18 16.47 -4.55
N LYS A 56 -7.79 16.40 -5.72
CA LYS A 56 -9.12 16.96 -6.01
C LYS A 56 -10.20 15.89 -6.11
N GLU A 57 -9.83 14.64 -6.32
CA GLU A 57 -10.77 13.57 -6.63
C GLU A 57 -11.62 13.17 -5.41
N ARG A 58 -12.91 13.08 -5.61
CA ARG A 58 -13.88 12.68 -4.58
C ARG A 58 -14.56 11.35 -4.86
N ILE A 59 -14.53 10.88 -6.09
CA ILE A 59 -15.15 9.62 -6.49
C ILE A 59 -14.21 8.45 -6.16
N ALA A 60 -14.64 7.57 -5.27
CA ALA A 60 -13.82 6.46 -4.74
C ALA A 60 -13.20 5.61 -5.86
N ARG A 61 -13.99 5.18 -6.86
CA ARG A 61 -13.47 4.35 -7.96
C ARG A 61 -12.40 5.04 -8.81
N VAL A 62 -12.47 6.39 -8.94
CA VAL A 62 -11.46 7.15 -9.70
C VAL A 62 -10.19 7.28 -8.84
N ARG A 63 -10.31 7.53 -7.53
CA ARG A 63 -9.17 7.51 -6.60
C ARG A 63 -8.44 6.17 -6.61
N GLU A 64 -9.16 5.06 -6.58
CA GLU A 64 -8.59 3.71 -6.68
C GLU A 64 -7.83 3.51 -8.00
N ALA A 65 -8.38 4.01 -9.10
CA ALA A 65 -7.68 3.97 -10.39
C ALA A 65 -6.39 4.80 -10.38
N ILE A 66 -6.40 5.97 -9.73
CA ILE A 66 -5.20 6.81 -9.56
C ILE A 66 -4.18 6.11 -8.66
N PHE A 67 -4.59 5.53 -7.51
CA PHE A 67 -3.69 4.74 -6.66
C PHE A 67 -3.08 3.56 -7.43
N THR A 68 -3.88 2.85 -8.22
CA THR A 68 -3.40 1.76 -9.07
C THR A 68 -2.39 2.25 -10.10
N ALA A 69 -2.60 3.43 -10.69
CA ALA A 69 -1.68 4.03 -11.65
C ALA A 69 -0.34 4.40 -10.97
N LEU A 70 -0.40 5.04 -9.81
CA LEU A 70 0.79 5.35 -8.99
C LEU A 70 1.54 4.08 -8.58
N ALA A 71 0.81 3.03 -8.18
CA ALA A 71 1.42 1.74 -7.84
C ALA A 71 2.14 1.09 -9.03
N LYS A 72 1.58 1.18 -10.24
CA LYS A 72 2.22 0.69 -11.48
C LYS A 72 3.50 1.45 -11.83
N MET A 73 3.61 2.73 -11.48
CA MET A 73 4.85 3.49 -11.66
C MET A 73 5.96 2.95 -10.76
N GLY A 74 5.63 2.46 -9.55
CA GLY A 74 6.53 1.74 -8.66
C GLY A 74 7.72 2.57 -8.17
N SER A 75 7.68 3.89 -8.27
CA SER A 75 8.76 4.76 -7.82
C SER A 75 8.57 5.20 -6.35
N SER A 76 9.67 5.56 -5.68
CA SER A 76 9.65 6.10 -4.33
C SER A 76 8.80 7.37 -4.24
N GLU A 77 8.84 8.20 -5.28
CA GLU A 77 8.05 9.43 -5.39
C GLU A 77 6.56 9.12 -5.52
N SER A 78 6.17 8.08 -6.28
CA SER A 78 4.77 7.67 -6.35
C SER A 78 4.27 7.11 -5.01
N ALA A 79 5.10 6.38 -4.28
CA ALA A 79 4.78 5.94 -2.92
C ALA A 79 4.60 7.15 -1.97
N ALA A 80 5.46 8.16 -2.06
CA ALA A 80 5.37 9.38 -1.26
C ALA A 80 4.05 10.15 -1.47
N VAL A 81 3.48 10.12 -2.70
CA VAL A 81 2.17 10.71 -2.99
C VAL A 81 1.03 9.97 -2.31
N ILE A 82 1.14 8.64 -2.13
CA ILE A 82 0.09 7.80 -1.52
C ILE A 82 0.14 7.85 0.01
N ILE A 83 1.31 7.91 0.61
CA ILE A 83 1.53 7.82 2.07
C ILE A 83 0.62 8.75 2.90
N PRO A 84 0.37 10.02 2.55
CA PRO A 84 -0.52 10.88 3.34
C PRO A 84 -1.94 10.31 3.51
N TYR A 85 -2.41 9.48 2.59
CA TYR A 85 -3.75 8.89 2.62
C TYR A 85 -3.89 7.74 3.63
N LEU A 86 -2.80 7.25 4.21
CA LEU A 86 -2.84 6.34 5.36
C LEU A 86 -3.45 7.00 6.60
N ARG A 87 -3.51 8.34 6.66
CA ARG A 87 -4.14 9.13 7.75
C ARG A 87 -5.55 9.61 7.42
N SER A 88 -6.14 9.14 6.31
CA SER A 88 -7.49 9.57 5.94
C SER A 88 -8.51 9.12 6.99
N ASP A 89 -9.50 9.95 7.31
CA ASP A 89 -10.65 9.56 8.13
C ASP A 89 -11.55 8.55 7.42
N ASP A 90 -11.50 8.49 6.08
CA ASP A 90 -12.22 7.51 5.26
C ASP A 90 -11.47 6.16 5.26
N ALA A 91 -12.06 5.15 5.90
CA ALA A 91 -11.49 3.81 6.00
C ALA A 91 -11.25 3.15 4.61
N ALA A 92 -12.15 3.38 3.65
CA ALA A 92 -11.99 2.85 2.30
C ALA A 92 -10.77 3.47 1.60
N GLN A 93 -10.55 4.77 1.82
CA GLN A 93 -9.39 5.47 1.28
C GLN A 93 -8.08 4.99 1.93
N ARG A 94 -8.07 4.77 3.26
CA ARG A 94 -6.89 4.18 3.95
C ARG A 94 -6.56 2.80 3.40
N THR A 95 -7.59 1.96 3.22
CA THR A 95 -7.41 0.61 2.66
C THR A 95 -6.86 0.65 1.25
N ALA A 96 -7.41 1.50 0.38
CA ALA A 96 -6.93 1.64 -0.99
C ALA A 96 -5.47 2.15 -1.06
N ALA A 97 -5.10 3.08 -0.18
CA ALA A 97 -3.72 3.56 -0.06
C ALA A 97 -2.77 2.45 0.42
N LEU A 98 -3.17 1.68 1.44
CA LEU A 98 -2.42 0.53 1.94
C LEU A 98 -2.19 -0.50 0.84
N ASP A 99 -3.24 -0.90 0.12
CA ASP A 99 -3.15 -1.88 -0.96
C ASP A 99 -2.25 -1.42 -2.10
N ALA A 100 -2.30 -0.14 -2.45
CA ALA A 100 -1.42 0.44 -3.44
C ALA A 100 0.06 0.41 -3.01
N LEU A 101 0.37 0.72 -1.74
CA LEU A 101 1.74 0.64 -1.20
C LEU A 101 2.23 -0.80 -1.13
N ARG A 102 1.38 -1.76 -0.77
CA ARG A 102 1.71 -3.20 -0.78
C ARG A 102 1.97 -3.73 -2.18
N ALA A 103 1.37 -3.14 -3.21
CA ALA A 103 1.60 -3.50 -4.60
C ALA A 103 2.96 -2.99 -5.16
N MET A 104 3.68 -2.13 -4.41
CA MET A 104 5.00 -1.60 -4.79
C MET A 104 6.03 -1.76 -3.65
N PRO A 105 6.35 -2.99 -3.22
CA PRO A 105 7.13 -3.24 -2.02
C PRO A 105 8.51 -2.56 -2.02
N GLY A 106 9.21 -2.53 -3.16
CA GLY A 106 10.51 -1.86 -3.27
C GLY A 106 10.44 -0.34 -3.05
N ALA A 107 9.41 0.32 -3.60
CA ALA A 107 9.19 1.75 -3.40
C ALA A 107 8.74 2.07 -1.97
N ALA A 108 7.84 1.25 -1.42
CA ALA A 108 7.33 1.41 -0.06
C ALA A 108 8.43 1.17 0.99
N ALA A 109 9.35 0.23 0.76
CA ALA A 109 10.47 -0.09 1.66
C ALA A 109 11.31 1.14 2.02
N VAL A 110 11.50 2.06 1.08
CA VAL A 110 12.27 3.30 1.28
C VAL A 110 11.65 4.17 2.38
N HIS A 111 10.32 4.20 2.48
CA HIS A 111 9.58 5.03 3.42
C HIS A 111 9.26 4.32 4.74
N LEU A 112 9.33 3.00 4.77
CA LEU A 112 8.87 2.18 5.89
C LEU A 112 9.57 2.49 7.22
N PRO A 113 10.90 2.74 7.30
CA PRO A 113 11.54 3.13 8.54
C PRO A 113 10.99 4.42 9.15
N GLY A 114 10.50 5.35 8.31
CA GLY A 114 9.82 6.57 8.75
C GLY A 114 8.40 6.29 9.23
N LEU A 115 7.64 5.51 8.49
CA LEU A 115 6.26 5.12 8.83
C LEU A 115 6.18 4.33 10.15
N LEU A 116 7.13 3.44 10.41
CA LEU A 116 7.22 2.70 11.67
C LEU A 116 7.62 3.58 12.87
N LYS A 117 8.03 4.84 12.64
CA LYS A 117 8.33 5.85 13.68
C LYS A 117 7.31 6.97 13.72
N ASP A 118 6.22 6.86 12.98
CA ASP A 118 5.20 7.87 12.91
C ASP A 118 4.60 8.17 14.31
N ALA A 119 4.20 9.41 14.54
CA ALA A 119 3.54 9.79 15.80
C ALA A 119 2.18 9.09 15.97
N ASP A 120 1.48 8.85 14.86
CA ASP A 120 0.18 8.22 14.82
C ASP A 120 0.32 6.68 14.90
N ALA A 121 -0.32 6.08 15.92
CA ALA A 121 -0.29 4.64 16.11
C ALA A 121 -0.99 3.86 14.98
N ASP A 122 -2.03 4.42 14.37
CA ASP A 122 -2.74 3.81 13.25
C ASP A 122 -1.84 3.73 12.01
N VAL A 123 -1.03 4.77 11.76
CA VAL A 123 -0.04 4.75 10.68
C VAL A 123 1.04 3.70 10.95
N ARG A 124 1.53 3.57 12.20
CA ARG A 124 2.50 2.53 12.54
C ARG A 124 1.93 1.12 12.38
N LEU A 125 0.65 0.94 12.74
CA LEU A 125 -0.07 -0.32 12.54
C LEU A 125 -0.15 -0.67 11.04
N LEU A 126 -0.58 0.28 10.20
CA LEU A 126 -0.62 0.08 8.75
C LEU A 126 0.77 -0.15 8.15
N ALA A 127 1.82 0.46 8.73
CA ALA A 127 3.20 0.22 8.34
C ALA A 127 3.64 -1.23 8.59
N CYS A 128 3.15 -1.89 9.65
CA CYS A 128 3.37 -3.32 9.86
C CYS A 128 2.77 -4.16 8.72
N GLU A 129 1.58 -3.78 8.23
CA GLU A 129 0.96 -4.47 7.09
C GLU A 129 1.73 -4.25 5.76
N ILE A 130 2.38 -3.09 5.60
CA ILE A 130 3.28 -2.85 4.45
C ILE A 130 4.54 -3.71 4.60
N ALA A 131 5.07 -3.89 5.80
CA ALA A 131 6.25 -4.74 6.03
C ALA A 131 6.02 -6.20 5.62
N ARG A 132 4.79 -6.70 5.67
CA ARG A 132 4.42 -8.08 5.31
C ARG A 132 4.82 -8.49 3.89
N VAL A 133 4.89 -7.54 2.95
CA VAL A 133 5.24 -7.81 1.54
C VAL A 133 6.72 -7.60 1.23
N LEU A 134 7.54 -7.29 2.23
CA LEU A 134 8.99 -7.21 2.08
C LEU A 134 9.65 -8.60 2.19
N PRO A 135 10.93 -8.73 1.76
CA PRO A 135 11.74 -9.88 2.09
C PRO A 135 11.74 -10.16 3.60
N ALA A 136 11.64 -11.42 4.01
CA ALA A 136 11.45 -11.83 5.40
C ALA A 136 12.49 -11.24 6.36
N ASP A 137 13.76 -11.20 5.96
CA ASP A 137 14.86 -10.66 6.80
C ASP A 137 14.71 -9.15 7.03
N ASP A 138 14.32 -8.39 6.00
CA ASP A 138 14.08 -6.95 6.11
C ASP A 138 12.86 -6.66 6.98
N ALA A 139 11.76 -7.38 6.76
CA ALA A 139 10.55 -7.26 7.55
C ALA A 139 10.83 -7.54 9.03
N SER A 140 11.50 -8.68 9.34
CA SER A 140 11.81 -9.08 10.70
C SER A 140 12.66 -8.06 11.41
N ARG A 141 13.75 -7.60 10.80
CA ARG A 141 14.63 -6.58 11.38
C ARG A 141 13.89 -5.29 11.73
N LEU A 142 13.08 -4.77 10.81
CA LEU A 142 12.34 -3.53 11.03
C LEU A 142 11.27 -3.66 12.13
N LEU A 143 10.59 -4.80 12.18
CA LEU A 143 9.53 -5.04 13.15
C LEU A 143 10.09 -5.39 14.54
N GLU A 144 11.23 -6.05 14.64
CA GLU A 144 11.96 -6.23 15.90
C GLU A 144 12.37 -4.88 16.50
N GLU A 145 12.96 -3.98 15.68
CA GLU A 145 13.29 -2.61 16.08
C GLU A 145 12.05 -1.80 16.52
N LEU A 146 10.90 -2.00 15.87
CA LEU A 146 9.64 -1.38 16.28
C LEU A 146 9.21 -1.90 17.66
N ILE A 147 9.10 -3.22 17.83
CA ILE A 147 8.60 -3.84 19.07
C ILE A 147 9.47 -3.45 20.28
N GLU A 148 10.78 -3.30 20.11
CA GLU A 148 11.68 -2.91 21.22
C GLU A 148 11.26 -1.60 21.91
N ARG A 149 10.69 -0.65 21.16
CA ARG A 149 10.34 0.70 21.66
C ARG A 149 8.84 1.00 21.71
N GLU A 150 8.00 0.15 21.07
CA GLU A 150 6.57 0.42 20.93
C GLU A 150 5.82 0.32 22.25
N LEU A 151 4.95 1.31 22.52
CA LEU A 151 4.15 1.39 23.73
C LEU A 151 2.65 1.14 23.46
N ASN A 152 2.24 1.02 22.21
CA ASN A 152 0.87 0.69 21.84
C ASN A 152 0.75 -0.83 21.64
N PRO A 153 -0.06 -1.55 22.45
CA PRO A 153 -0.19 -2.98 22.36
C PRO A 153 -0.79 -3.46 21.02
N ASN A 154 -1.65 -2.68 20.36
CA ASN A 154 -2.23 -3.03 19.05
C ASN A 154 -1.16 -3.00 17.95
N VAL A 155 -0.26 -2.01 17.98
CA VAL A 155 0.86 -1.93 17.04
C VAL A 155 1.83 -3.10 17.27
N CYS A 156 2.10 -3.44 18.55
CA CYS A 156 2.88 -4.63 18.88
C CYS A 156 2.23 -5.89 18.33
N ALA A 157 0.91 -6.06 18.47
CA ALA A 157 0.18 -7.21 17.94
C ALA A 157 0.31 -7.32 16.42
N ALA A 158 0.11 -6.23 15.69
CA ALA A 158 0.26 -6.21 14.23
C ALA A 158 1.70 -6.60 13.80
N ALA A 159 2.71 -6.07 14.47
CA ALA A 159 4.10 -6.44 14.21
C ALA A 159 4.37 -7.93 14.50
N ILE A 160 3.83 -8.46 15.60
CA ILE A 160 3.99 -9.86 16.01
C ILE A 160 3.30 -10.81 15.03
N GLU A 161 2.15 -10.44 14.47
CA GLU A 161 1.50 -11.24 13.43
C GLU A 161 2.38 -11.41 12.19
N VAL A 162 3.07 -10.35 11.76
CA VAL A 162 4.03 -10.46 10.66
C VAL A 162 5.25 -11.29 11.06
N LEU A 163 5.80 -11.09 12.27
CA LEU A 163 6.92 -11.91 12.77
C LEU A 163 6.57 -13.39 12.94
N ALA A 164 5.30 -13.72 13.15
CA ALA A 164 4.86 -15.13 13.14
C ALA A 164 5.04 -15.79 11.77
N GLU A 165 5.14 -15.00 10.69
CA GLU A 165 5.37 -15.46 9.33
C GLU A 165 6.83 -15.30 8.88
N THR A 166 7.53 -14.27 9.33
CA THR A 166 8.86 -13.89 8.86
C THR A 166 9.96 -14.09 9.88
N GLY A 167 9.62 -14.11 11.19
CA GLY A 167 10.56 -14.11 12.30
C GLY A 167 11.44 -15.36 12.37
N THR A 168 12.57 -15.20 13.03
CA THR A 168 13.57 -16.23 13.28
C THR A 168 13.77 -16.45 14.78
N ALA A 169 14.67 -17.36 15.16
CA ALA A 169 15.03 -17.57 16.56
C ALA A 169 15.52 -16.27 17.26
N ALA A 170 16.09 -15.32 16.51
CA ALA A 170 16.48 -14.00 17.04
C ALA A 170 15.27 -13.19 17.53
N SER A 171 14.12 -13.30 16.84
CA SER A 171 12.88 -12.60 17.20
C SER A 171 12.31 -13.04 18.56
N LEU A 172 12.64 -14.25 19.05
CA LEU A 172 12.12 -14.77 20.32
C LEU A 172 12.47 -13.88 21.52
N LYS A 173 13.62 -13.19 21.47
CA LYS A 173 14.07 -12.28 22.53
C LYS A 173 13.14 -11.07 22.65
N VAL A 174 12.85 -10.40 21.52
CA VAL A 174 12.01 -9.19 21.52
C VAL A 174 10.56 -9.54 21.87
N LEU A 175 10.06 -10.72 21.45
CA LEU A 175 8.75 -11.23 21.86
C LEU A 175 8.67 -11.43 23.37
N GLY A 176 9.76 -11.89 24.01
CA GLY A 176 9.85 -12.02 25.47
C GLY A 176 9.79 -10.66 26.18
N GLN A 177 10.52 -9.68 25.68
CA GLN A 177 10.51 -8.33 26.22
C GLN A 177 9.12 -7.67 26.07
N CYS A 178 8.46 -7.88 24.94
CA CYS A 178 7.10 -7.40 24.71
C CYS A 178 6.11 -8.01 25.72
N ALA A 179 6.17 -9.32 25.97
CA ALA A 179 5.33 -9.98 26.99
C ALA A 179 5.52 -9.38 28.40
N THR A 180 6.77 -9.05 28.76
CA THR A 180 7.06 -8.41 30.06
C THR A 180 6.55 -6.99 30.15
N ARG A 181 6.53 -6.26 29.04
CA ARG A 181 6.01 -4.87 28.97
C ARG A 181 4.50 -4.80 29.09
N PHE A 182 3.79 -5.79 28.59
CA PHE A 182 2.32 -5.83 28.52
C PHE A 182 1.75 -7.09 29.21
N PRO A 183 1.92 -7.24 30.53
CA PRO A 183 1.54 -8.48 31.23
C PRO A 183 0.01 -8.67 31.31
N GLU A 184 -0.76 -7.57 31.15
CA GLU A 184 -2.22 -7.56 31.34
C GLU A 184 -3.00 -7.54 30.01
N GLU A 185 -2.33 -7.79 28.87
CA GLU A 185 -2.96 -7.76 27.54
C GLU A 185 -3.14 -9.21 26.99
N PRO A 186 -4.31 -9.85 27.21
CA PRO A 186 -4.50 -11.25 26.85
C PRO A 186 -4.37 -11.53 25.35
N PHE A 187 -4.83 -10.62 24.51
CA PHE A 187 -4.72 -10.75 23.04
C PHE A 187 -3.27 -10.73 22.58
N LEU A 188 -2.44 -9.89 23.22
CA LEU A 188 -1.02 -9.79 22.91
C LEU A 188 -0.26 -11.04 23.40
N ALA A 189 -0.60 -11.54 24.59
CA ALA A 189 -0.06 -12.80 25.10
C ALA A 189 -0.36 -13.98 24.16
N PHE A 190 -1.56 -14.03 23.59
CA PHE A 190 -1.96 -15.02 22.58
C PHE A 190 -1.15 -14.88 21.28
N ALA A 191 -1.02 -13.64 20.75
CA ALA A 191 -0.24 -13.37 19.55
C ALA A 191 1.23 -13.77 19.73
N ILE A 192 1.84 -13.42 20.86
CA ILE A 192 3.22 -13.80 21.21
C ILE A 192 3.39 -15.31 21.27
N LYS A 193 2.46 -16.01 21.94
CA LYS A 193 2.49 -17.48 22.00
C LYS A 193 2.45 -18.09 20.61
N THR A 194 1.50 -17.65 19.78
CA THR A 194 1.34 -18.14 18.41
C THR A 194 2.59 -17.90 17.55
N ALA A 195 3.20 -16.72 17.67
CA ALA A 195 4.43 -16.40 16.95
C ALA A 195 5.60 -17.29 17.40
N ARG A 196 5.77 -17.51 18.72
CA ARG A 196 6.80 -18.41 19.26
C ARG A 196 6.65 -19.85 18.79
N ASP A 197 5.41 -20.37 18.80
CA ASP A 197 5.12 -21.73 18.36
C ASP A 197 5.46 -21.90 16.87
N ARG A 198 5.12 -20.92 16.03
CA ARG A 198 5.44 -20.93 14.60
C ARG A 198 6.93 -20.80 14.30
N ILE A 199 7.64 -19.92 15.01
CA ILE A 199 9.08 -19.72 14.86
C ILE A 199 9.84 -20.97 15.33
N GLY A 200 9.42 -21.56 16.45
CA GLY A 200 10.07 -22.77 17.01
C GLY A 200 9.83 -24.05 16.23
N SER A 201 8.84 -24.06 15.31
CA SER A 201 8.52 -25.22 14.45
C SER A 201 9.23 -25.20 13.09
N ARG A 202 10.03 -24.18 12.79
CA ARG A 202 10.83 -24.05 11.56
C ARG A 202 12.28 -24.47 11.78
#